data_c814ed8e14941cfce1176f79c3c2821d
#
_entry.id   c814ed8e14941cfce1176f79c3c2821d
#
_cell.length_a   1.000
_cell.length_b   1.000
_cell.length_c   1.000
_cell.angle_alpha   90.00
_cell.angle_beta   90.00
_cell.angle_gamma   90.00
#
_symmetry.space_group_name_H-M   'P 1'
#
loop_
_entity.id
_entity.type
_entity.pdbx_description
1 polymer ?
#
loop_
_entity_poly.entity_id
_entity_poly.type
_entity_poly.pdbx_seq_one_letter_code
_entity_poly.pdbx_strand_id
1 'polypeptide(L)'
;MLPILNKISESGFKIIALKYKKMNREEAQEFYSIHSEKPFFNDLINFITRGPIVAAVLEKDNAVEDFRKLIGSTDPNEAEEGTIRKSFARSKGENAVHGSDSDENANVEISFHFDKTEIFS
;
A
#
# COMPACT_ATOMS: atom_id res chain seq x y z
N MET A 1 -0.50 5.44 -11.58
CA MET A 1 -0.13 4.07 -11.19
C MET A 1 1.24 3.64 -11.70
N LEU A 2 1.49 3.72 -13.00
CA LEU A 2 2.80 3.33 -13.55
C LEU A 2 3.99 4.09 -12.96
N PRO A 3 3.90 5.42 -12.74
CA PRO A 3 5.01 6.14 -12.11
C PRO A 3 5.35 5.61 -10.71
N ILE A 4 4.36 5.20 -9.93
CA ILE A 4 4.59 4.63 -8.59
C ILE A 4 5.28 3.28 -8.69
N LEU A 5 4.81 2.39 -9.57
CA LEU A 5 5.43 1.08 -9.78
C LEU A 5 6.88 1.21 -10.27
N ASN A 6 7.13 2.15 -11.16
CA ASN A 6 8.47 2.43 -11.68
C ASN A 6 9.41 2.87 -10.56
N LYS A 7 8.95 3.77 -9.69
CA LYS A 7 9.74 4.24 -8.55
C LYS A 7 10.07 3.10 -7.58
N ILE A 8 9.12 2.21 -7.32
CA ILE A 8 9.33 1.03 -6.48
C ILE A 8 10.41 0.12 -7.08
N SER A 9 10.30 -0.18 -8.37
CA SER A 9 11.26 -1.02 -9.08
C SER A 9 12.67 -0.41 -9.08
N GLU A 10 12.77 0.90 -9.35
CA GLU A 10 14.05 1.62 -9.34
C GLU A 10 14.70 1.66 -7.97
N SER A 11 13.92 1.52 -6.91
CA SER A 11 14.40 1.55 -5.53
C SER A 11 14.92 0.19 -5.03
N GLY A 12 15.00 -0.81 -5.92
CA GLY A 12 15.59 -2.11 -5.60
C GLY A 12 14.62 -3.19 -5.14
N PHE A 13 13.32 -2.92 -5.20
CA PHE A 13 12.31 -3.92 -4.85
C PHE A 13 12.00 -4.81 -6.05
N LYS A 14 11.94 -6.12 -5.80
CA LYS A 14 11.49 -7.08 -6.80
C LYS A 14 9.99 -7.29 -6.63
N ILE A 15 9.23 -7.10 -7.70
CA ILE A 15 7.79 -7.35 -7.69
C ILE A 15 7.57 -8.83 -8.01
N ILE A 16 7.10 -9.60 -7.04
CA ILE A 16 6.91 -11.05 -7.19
C ILE A 16 5.44 -11.46 -7.30
N ALA A 17 4.52 -10.54 -7.11
CA ALA A 17 3.09 -10.73 -7.38
C ALA A 17 2.46 -9.38 -7.63
N LEU A 18 1.49 -9.35 -8.55
CA LEU A 18 0.80 -8.12 -8.92
C LEU A 18 -0.63 -8.47 -9.31
N LYS A 19 -1.60 -7.76 -8.75
CA LYS A 19 -3.01 -8.02 -9.02
C LYS A 19 -3.75 -6.70 -9.19
N TYR A 20 -4.48 -6.56 -10.29
CA TYR A 20 -5.36 -5.43 -10.55
C TYR A 20 -6.77 -5.85 -10.13
N LYS A 21 -7.31 -5.21 -9.11
CA LYS A 21 -8.61 -5.62 -8.53
C LYS A 21 -9.37 -4.43 -8.01
N LYS A 22 -10.69 -4.60 -7.87
CA LYS A 22 -11.54 -3.62 -7.20
C LYS A 22 -12.00 -4.20 -5.87
N MET A 23 -11.75 -3.48 -4.78
CA MET A 23 -12.22 -3.87 -3.46
C MET A 23 -13.65 -3.34 -3.26
N ASN A 24 -14.52 -4.17 -2.66
CA ASN A 24 -15.80 -3.68 -2.20
C ASN A 24 -15.64 -3.04 -0.81
N ARG A 25 -16.69 -2.40 -0.31
CA ARG A 25 -16.61 -1.67 0.94
C ARG A 25 -16.32 -2.59 2.14
N GLU A 26 -16.90 -3.78 2.16
CA GLU A 26 -16.67 -4.76 3.23
C GLU A 26 -15.22 -5.22 3.28
N GLU A 27 -14.64 -5.53 2.12
CA GLU A 27 -13.24 -5.92 2.01
C GLU A 27 -12.30 -4.82 2.48
N ALA A 28 -12.59 -3.57 2.08
CA ALA A 28 -11.78 -2.43 2.49
C ALA A 28 -11.85 -2.19 4.00
N GLN A 29 -13.03 -2.30 4.60
CA GLN A 29 -13.21 -2.15 6.04
C GLN A 29 -12.46 -3.24 6.81
N GLU A 30 -12.48 -4.47 6.31
CA GLU A 30 -11.73 -5.57 6.91
C GLU A 30 -10.22 -5.34 6.80
N PHE A 31 -9.74 -4.97 5.63
CA PHE A 31 -8.32 -4.74 5.39
C PHE A 31 -7.76 -3.63 6.29
N TYR A 32 -8.52 -2.55 6.47
CA TYR A 32 -8.10 -1.41 7.29
C TYR A 32 -8.70 -1.43 8.71
N SER A 33 -9.17 -2.57 9.20
CA SER A 33 -9.86 -2.66 10.49
C SER A 33 -9.06 -2.11 11.67
N ILE A 34 -7.74 -2.22 11.66
CA ILE A 34 -6.89 -1.66 12.71
C ILE A 34 -6.91 -0.13 12.77
N HIS A 35 -7.42 0.52 11.73
CA HIS A 35 -7.54 1.98 11.64
C HIS A 35 -8.97 2.47 11.83
N SER A 36 -9.91 1.59 12.22
CA SER A 36 -11.35 1.89 12.27
C SER A 36 -11.71 3.09 13.17
N GLU A 37 -10.92 3.37 14.19
CA GLU A 37 -11.13 4.49 15.11
C GLU A 37 -10.44 5.79 14.67
N LYS A 38 -9.67 5.75 13.60
CA LYS A 38 -8.94 6.93 13.13
C LYS A 38 -9.88 7.86 12.38
N PRO A 39 -9.72 9.20 12.54
CA PRO A 39 -10.63 10.16 11.92
C PRO A 39 -10.65 10.11 10.40
N PHE A 40 -9.60 9.61 9.75
CA PHE A 40 -9.52 9.50 8.31
C PHE A 40 -10.00 8.12 7.76
N PHE A 41 -10.55 7.25 8.62
CA PHE A 41 -10.94 5.89 8.20
C PHE A 41 -11.95 5.90 7.05
N ASN A 42 -13.01 6.70 7.16
CA ASN A 42 -14.03 6.77 6.11
C ASN A 42 -13.47 7.31 4.80
N ASP A 43 -12.59 8.30 4.86
CA ASP A 43 -11.92 8.85 3.67
C ASP A 43 -11.06 7.79 3.00
N LEU A 44 -10.34 6.99 3.79
CA LEU A 44 -9.50 5.91 3.30
C LEU A 44 -10.33 4.84 2.60
N ILE A 45 -11.45 4.42 3.20
CA ILE A 45 -12.38 3.44 2.61
C ILE A 45 -12.98 3.98 1.31
N ASN A 46 -13.42 5.23 1.30
CA ASN A 46 -13.96 5.85 0.10
C ASN A 46 -12.92 5.93 -1.02
N PHE A 47 -11.68 6.25 -0.68
CA PHE A 47 -10.59 6.34 -1.65
C PHE A 47 -10.24 4.98 -2.25
N ILE A 48 -10.05 3.95 -1.42
CA ILE A 48 -9.63 2.62 -1.88
C ILE A 48 -10.71 1.90 -2.68
N THR A 49 -11.98 2.23 -2.44
CA THR A 49 -13.12 1.62 -3.15
C THR A 49 -13.61 2.43 -4.35
N ARG A 50 -13.01 3.58 -4.61
CA ARG A 50 -13.42 4.50 -5.70
C ARG A 50 -13.24 3.86 -7.08
N GLY A 51 -12.23 3.03 -7.24
CA GLY A 51 -11.93 2.34 -8.50
C GLY A 51 -10.98 1.18 -8.26
N PRO A 52 -10.53 0.50 -9.33
CA PRO A 52 -9.58 -0.58 -9.17
C PRO A 52 -8.27 -0.12 -8.52
N ILE A 53 -7.67 -1.04 -7.77
CA ILE A 53 -6.35 -0.84 -7.14
C ILE A 53 -5.37 -1.87 -7.70
N VAL A 54 -4.09 -1.64 -7.46
CA VAL A 54 -3.06 -2.63 -7.70
C VAL A 54 -2.53 -3.10 -6.35
N ALA A 55 -2.65 -4.40 -6.09
CA ALA A 55 -2.02 -5.06 -4.96
C ALA A 55 -0.73 -5.72 -5.44
N ALA A 56 0.33 -5.62 -4.67
CA ALA A 56 1.63 -6.16 -5.04
C ALA A 56 2.33 -6.78 -3.84
N VAL A 57 3.09 -7.86 -4.11
CA VAL A 57 4.03 -8.41 -3.14
C VAL A 57 5.44 -8.02 -3.59
N LEU A 58 6.18 -7.42 -2.70
CA LEU A 58 7.52 -6.93 -2.96
C LEU A 58 8.54 -7.74 -2.16
N GLU A 59 9.67 -8.05 -2.80
CA GLU A 59 10.76 -8.77 -2.18
C GLU A 59 12.01 -7.90 -2.16
N LYS A 60 12.60 -7.77 -0.97
CA LYS A 60 13.85 -7.04 -0.75
C LYS A 60 14.32 -7.34 0.66
N ASP A 61 15.62 -7.36 0.90
CA ASP A 61 16.14 -7.42 2.26
C ASP A 61 15.61 -6.21 3.02
N ASN A 62 15.04 -6.43 4.22
CA ASN A 62 14.46 -5.38 5.04
C ASN A 62 13.30 -4.62 4.34
N ALA A 63 12.48 -5.37 3.59
CA ALA A 63 11.47 -4.81 2.69
C ALA A 63 10.46 -3.89 3.39
N VAL A 64 9.91 -4.31 4.53
CA VAL A 64 8.89 -3.52 5.22
C VAL A 64 9.43 -2.15 5.61
N GLU A 65 10.57 -2.11 6.29
CA GLU A 65 11.18 -0.86 6.75
C GLU A 65 11.57 0.05 5.58
N ASP A 66 12.23 -0.52 4.56
CA ASP A 66 12.67 0.24 3.40
C ASP A 66 11.50 0.76 2.58
N PHE A 67 10.43 -0.02 2.46
CA PHE A 67 9.24 0.44 1.75
C PHE A 67 8.55 1.59 2.50
N ARG A 68 8.47 1.50 3.82
CA ARG A 68 7.89 2.59 4.63
C ARG A 68 8.67 3.90 4.46
N LYS A 69 9.99 3.83 4.33
CA LYS A 69 10.82 5.01 4.02
C LYS A 69 10.54 5.55 2.62
N LEU A 70 10.33 4.66 1.66
CA LEU A 70 10.06 5.05 0.27
C LEU A 70 8.71 5.76 0.14
N ILE A 71 7.67 5.26 0.81
CA ILE A 71 6.33 5.85 0.72
C ILE A 71 6.19 7.13 1.54
N GLY A 72 6.89 7.26 2.64
CA GLY A 72 6.87 8.46 3.48
C GLY A 72 5.77 8.47 4.54
N SER A 73 5.63 9.60 5.22
CA SER A 73 4.63 9.79 6.27
C SER A 73 3.20 9.63 5.71
N THR A 74 2.30 9.11 6.54
CA THR A 74 0.87 8.98 6.21
C THR A 74 0.27 10.33 5.82
N ASP A 75 0.70 11.42 6.48
CA ASP A 75 0.31 12.78 6.09
C ASP A 75 1.26 13.27 5.00
N PRO A 76 0.79 13.52 3.77
CA PRO A 76 1.66 13.98 2.70
C PRO A 76 2.29 15.34 2.97
N ASN A 77 1.71 16.18 3.84
CA ASN A 77 2.29 17.44 4.23
C ASN A 77 3.53 17.27 5.11
N GLU A 78 3.63 16.16 5.83
CA GLU A 78 4.77 15.84 6.70
C GLU A 78 5.77 14.89 6.02
N ALA A 79 5.41 14.33 4.85
CA ALA A 79 6.29 13.44 4.11
C ALA A 79 7.47 14.19 3.51
N GLU A 80 8.64 13.55 3.53
CA GLU A 80 9.85 14.14 2.94
C GLU A 80 9.78 14.17 1.42
N GLU A 81 10.48 15.14 0.83
CA GLU A 81 10.62 15.20 -0.63
C GLU A 81 11.23 13.91 -1.18
N GLY A 82 10.75 13.49 -2.34
CA GLY A 82 11.19 12.25 -2.97
C GLY A 82 10.42 11.02 -2.53
N THR A 83 9.56 11.10 -1.52
CA THR A 83 8.71 9.99 -1.14
C THR A 83 7.46 9.90 -2.02
N ILE A 84 6.87 8.71 -2.11
CA ILE A 84 5.68 8.50 -2.94
C ILE A 84 4.51 9.36 -2.44
N ARG A 85 4.28 9.39 -1.14
CA ARG A 85 3.16 10.16 -0.59
C ARG A 85 3.34 11.66 -0.79
N LYS A 86 4.55 12.16 -0.70
CA LYS A 86 4.81 13.59 -0.96
C LYS A 86 4.49 13.96 -2.41
N SER A 87 4.83 13.09 -3.35
CA SER A 87 4.65 13.35 -4.78
C SER A 87 3.24 13.09 -5.29
N PHE A 88 2.53 12.10 -4.73
CA PHE A 88 1.28 11.58 -5.31
C PHE A 88 0.08 11.61 -4.39
N ALA A 89 0.26 11.70 -3.08
CA ALA A 89 -0.86 11.68 -2.14
C ALA A 89 -1.48 13.06 -1.97
N ARG A 90 -2.79 13.10 -1.67
CA ARG A 90 -3.55 14.33 -1.44
C ARG A 90 -3.76 14.63 0.03
N SER A 91 -4.01 13.57 0.83
CA SER A 91 -4.31 13.68 2.27
C SER A 91 -4.04 12.35 2.96
N LYS A 92 -4.25 12.28 4.26
CA LYS A 92 -4.13 11.03 5.02
C LYS A 92 -5.07 9.93 4.50
N GLY A 93 -6.30 10.28 4.09
CA GLY A 93 -7.27 9.35 3.54
C GLY A 93 -7.04 9.05 2.06
N GLU A 94 -6.42 9.98 1.33
CA GLU A 94 -6.07 9.82 -0.08
C GLU A 94 -4.55 9.77 -0.23
N ASN A 95 -3.94 8.82 0.45
CA ASN A 95 -2.48 8.76 0.63
C ASN A 95 -1.71 8.02 -0.49
N ALA A 96 -2.38 7.71 -1.59
CA ALA A 96 -1.85 7.11 -2.81
C ALA A 96 -1.40 5.66 -2.68
N VAL A 97 -0.85 5.25 -1.54
CA VAL A 97 -0.25 3.93 -1.36
C VAL A 97 -0.38 3.47 0.08
N HIS A 98 -0.52 2.15 0.26
CA HIS A 98 -0.47 1.48 1.56
C HIS A 98 0.76 0.59 1.59
N GLY A 99 1.46 0.55 2.71
CA GLY A 99 2.53 -0.40 2.96
C GLY A 99 2.33 -1.07 4.31
N SER A 100 2.64 -2.35 4.41
CA SER A 100 2.54 -3.08 5.66
C SER A 100 3.49 -2.51 6.71
N ASP A 101 3.07 -2.51 7.96
CA ASP A 101 3.82 -1.88 9.05
C ASP A 101 4.77 -2.82 9.80
N SER A 102 4.70 -4.11 9.53
CA SER A 102 5.60 -5.11 10.11
C SER A 102 5.64 -6.35 9.21
N ASP A 103 6.64 -7.21 9.40
CA ASP A 103 6.74 -8.46 8.66
C ASP A 103 5.54 -9.37 8.96
N GLU A 104 5.08 -9.38 10.20
CA GLU A 104 3.91 -10.15 10.62
C GLU A 104 2.64 -9.68 9.90
N ASN A 105 2.39 -8.37 9.89
CA ASN A 105 1.25 -7.81 9.19
C ASN A 105 1.38 -7.95 7.67
N ALA A 106 2.59 -7.90 7.14
CA ALA A 106 2.83 -8.14 5.72
C ALA A 106 2.34 -9.53 5.32
N ASN A 107 2.61 -10.56 6.11
CA ASN A 107 2.14 -11.92 5.83
C ASN A 107 0.62 -12.02 5.85
N VAL A 108 -0.04 -11.35 6.79
CA VAL A 108 -1.51 -11.30 6.86
C VAL A 108 -2.09 -10.61 5.63
N GLU A 109 -1.55 -9.45 5.26
CA GLU A 109 -2.03 -8.66 4.13
C GLU A 109 -1.77 -9.35 2.80
N ILE A 110 -0.64 -10.03 2.65
CA ILE A 110 -0.34 -10.85 1.46
C ILE A 110 -1.41 -11.94 1.31
N SER A 111 -1.71 -12.67 2.39
CA SER A 111 -2.71 -13.73 2.37
C SER A 111 -4.12 -13.22 2.09
N PHE A 112 -4.40 -11.96 2.43
CA PHE A 112 -5.68 -11.31 2.13
C PHE A 112 -5.88 -11.14 0.62
N HIS A 113 -4.83 -10.77 -0.10
CA HIS A 113 -4.91 -10.47 -1.53
C HIS A 113 -4.48 -11.59 -2.46
N PHE A 114 -3.62 -12.51 -2.03
CA PHE A 114 -2.98 -13.49 -2.90
C PHE A 114 -3.03 -14.91 -2.36
N ASP A 115 -3.23 -15.88 -3.28
CA ASP A 115 -2.94 -17.28 -3.02
C ASP A 115 -1.46 -17.54 -3.28
N LYS A 116 -0.92 -18.62 -2.70
CA LYS A 116 0.48 -19.00 -2.91
C LYS A 116 0.83 -19.19 -4.40
N THR A 117 -0.14 -19.66 -5.20
CA THR A 117 0.04 -19.87 -6.64
C THR A 117 0.19 -18.58 -7.43
N GLU A 118 -0.15 -17.44 -6.84
CA GLU A 118 -0.09 -16.14 -7.49
C GLU A 118 1.23 -15.40 -7.19
N ILE A 119 2.12 -16.00 -6.40
CA ILE A 119 3.39 -15.39 -5.97
C ILE A 119 4.56 -16.11 -6.66
N PHE A 120 5.38 -15.35 -7.36
CA PHE A 120 6.48 -15.87 -8.19
C PHE A 120 7.85 -15.39 -7.67
N SER A 121 8.34 -16.05 -6.65
CA SER A 121 9.65 -15.72 -6.09
C SER A 121 10.77 -16.62 -6.59
#